data_97f15943e52c92f15a029f90f5a1b816
#
_entry.id   97f15943e52c92f15a029f90f5a1b816
#
_cell.length_a   1.000
_cell.length_b   1.000
_cell.length_c   1.000
_cell.angle_alpha   90.00
_cell.angle_beta   90.00
_cell.angle_gamma   90.00
#
_symmetry.space_group_name_H-M   'P 1'
#
loop_
_entity.id
_entity.type
_entity.pdbx_description
1 polymer ?
#
loop_
_entity_poly.entity_id
_entity_poly.type
_entity_poly.pdbx_seq_one_letter_code
_entity_poly.pdbx_strand_id
1 'polypeptide(L)'
;MGSRLRQLRRERDLSQASLAATLGLSASYVNQIEHDVRPLTVPVLLRITEVFGVDATFFSRDDDSRLLAEIQDVVQDKELCPTPVEFQELSELVYNHPSVARIMVDIHRRYRNARDKLSLATDTRRTRDGSQALSMPHDEVRDFFYARQNYLDALDNTAERLSAELDVSNFEIRETENALVERLKDKHNVEVITTSPLDGTQHSFDSETGVLALASRLTEGQRAFRMAAELSFLEAGDLLKELTDDEPFTSEASLNLAHRGIASYFAAATLMPYDTFHTEAEQCGYDIEYLCQVFGVGYETVASRLSTLQRPNQRGIPFTFVRVDRAGNMSKRQSATGVHFSNSGGTCPLWNVYETFAQPGVISRQLAQMPDGRNYLWIARSIRHPQGQFKDTSKLFSVGLGCEARHADRTIYAEGLDLSDMSVATPIGIGCRMCPRENCAQRAFPPINEPLEIDAHRSSVAPY
;
A
#
# COMPACT_ATOMS: atom_id res chain seq x y z
N MET A 1 -25.19 -11.46 1.11
CA MET A 1 -25.36 -11.37 2.56
C MET A 1 -25.64 -12.73 3.22
N GLY A 2 -26.44 -13.57 2.63
CA GLY A 2 -26.76 -14.89 3.18
C GLY A 2 -25.56 -15.84 3.25
N SER A 3 -24.67 -15.79 2.28
CA SER A 3 -23.41 -16.55 2.28
C SER A 3 -22.52 -16.21 3.48
N ARG A 4 -22.47 -14.94 3.89
CA ARG A 4 -21.71 -14.48 5.06
C ARG A 4 -22.38 -14.90 6.37
N LEU A 5 -23.71 -14.91 6.43
CA LEU A 5 -24.41 -15.46 7.59
C LEU A 5 -24.12 -16.96 7.74
N ARG A 6 -24.09 -17.68 6.62
CA ARG A 6 -23.71 -19.11 6.60
C ARG A 6 -22.26 -19.32 7.01
N GLN A 7 -21.35 -18.45 6.59
CA GLN A 7 -19.94 -18.45 6.99
C GLN A 7 -19.81 -18.24 8.50
N LEU A 8 -20.40 -17.17 9.05
CA LEU A 8 -20.41 -16.87 10.49
C LEU A 8 -20.92 -18.05 11.30
N ARG A 9 -22.01 -18.68 10.85
CA ARG A 9 -22.57 -19.85 11.51
C ARG A 9 -21.59 -21.03 11.55
N ARG A 10 -20.88 -21.30 10.44
CA ARG A 10 -19.89 -22.37 10.35
C ARG A 10 -18.66 -22.09 11.21
N GLU A 11 -18.17 -20.88 11.21
CA GLU A 11 -17.03 -20.45 12.05
C GLU A 11 -17.31 -20.55 13.55
N ARG A 12 -18.59 -20.53 13.92
CA ARG A 12 -19.07 -20.71 15.31
C ARG A 12 -19.60 -22.11 15.60
N ASP A 13 -19.41 -23.07 14.67
CA ASP A 13 -19.89 -24.47 14.79
C ASP A 13 -21.38 -24.59 15.13
N LEU A 14 -22.23 -23.67 14.63
CA LEU A 14 -23.66 -23.65 14.91
C LEU A 14 -24.45 -24.37 13.81
N SER A 15 -25.49 -25.08 14.22
CA SER A 15 -26.54 -25.54 13.29
C SER A 15 -27.47 -24.36 12.90
N GLN A 16 -28.18 -24.46 11.78
CA GLN A 16 -29.21 -23.44 11.44
C GLN A 16 -30.27 -23.27 12.53
N ALA A 17 -30.65 -24.36 13.20
CA ALA A 17 -31.61 -24.32 14.30
C ALA A 17 -31.00 -23.59 15.53
N SER A 18 -29.74 -23.85 15.85
CA SER A 18 -29.04 -23.18 16.94
C SER A 18 -28.87 -21.70 16.67
N LEU A 19 -28.46 -21.32 15.45
CA LEU A 19 -28.36 -19.93 15.04
C LEU A 19 -29.72 -19.21 15.13
N ALA A 20 -30.78 -19.87 14.64
CA ALA A 20 -32.12 -19.33 14.72
C ALA A 20 -32.57 -19.10 16.17
N ALA A 21 -32.35 -20.07 17.06
CA ALA A 21 -32.66 -19.93 18.48
C ALA A 21 -31.89 -18.77 19.14
N THR A 22 -30.59 -18.66 18.85
CA THR A 22 -29.72 -17.59 19.38
C THR A 22 -30.17 -16.21 18.91
N LEU A 23 -30.63 -16.09 17.67
CA LEU A 23 -31.11 -14.84 17.09
C LEU A 23 -32.60 -14.57 17.37
N GLY A 24 -33.34 -15.51 17.99
CA GLY A 24 -34.79 -15.43 18.20
C GLY A 24 -35.57 -15.42 16.88
N LEU A 25 -35.10 -16.17 15.89
CA LEU A 25 -35.67 -16.31 14.56
C LEU A 25 -36.17 -17.75 14.35
N SER A 26 -36.97 -17.99 13.31
CA SER A 26 -37.27 -19.36 12.89
C SER A 26 -36.15 -19.95 12.05
N ALA A 27 -35.92 -21.28 12.15
CA ALA A 27 -34.91 -21.94 11.32
C ALA A 27 -35.20 -21.79 9.81
N SER A 28 -36.49 -21.76 9.43
CA SER A 28 -36.90 -21.51 8.04
C SER A 28 -36.50 -20.08 7.59
N TYR A 29 -36.62 -19.11 8.45
CA TYR A 29 -36.24 -17.72 8.14
C TYR A 29 -34.71 -17.59 7.99
N VAL A 30 -33.93 -18.21 8.88
CA VAL A 30 -32.46 -18.28 8.76
C VAL A 30 -32.06 -18.98 7.46
N ASN A 31 -32.68 -20.07 7.10
CA ASN A 31 -32.44 -20.79 5.84
C ASN A 31 -32.73 -19.88 4.62
N GLN A 32 -33.84 -19.14 4.65
CA GLN A 32 -34.19 -18.21 3.56
C GLN A 32 -33.18 -17.06 3.42
N ILE A 33 -32.65 -16.55 4.54
CA ILE A 33 -31.60 -15.53 4.51
C ILE A 33 -30.30 -16.13 3.99
N GLU A 34 -29.88 -17.32 4.48
CA GLU A 34 -28.64 -17.97 4.05
C GLU A 34 -28.61 -18.32 2.55
N HIS A 35 -29.79 -18.45 1.92
CA HIS A 35 -29.92 -18.69 0.49
C HIS A 35 -30.33 -17.45 -0.31
N ASP A 36 -30.24 -16.27 0.31
CA ASP A 36 -30.60 -14.97 -0.28
C ASP A 36 -32.04 -14.92 -0.85
N VAL A 37 -32.91 -15.83 -0.43
CA VAL A 37 -34.36 -15.82 -0.76
C VAL A 37 -35.07 -14.67 -0.04
N ARG A 38 -34.54 -14.27 1.13
CA ARG A 38 -34.97 -13.07 1.85
C ARG A 38 -33.76 -12.19 2.20
N PRO A 39 -33.90 -10.87 2.09
CA PRO A 39 -32.84 -9.95 2.46
C PRO A 39 -32.59 -9.98 3.98
N LEU A 40 -31.33 -9.83 4.38
CA LEU A 40 -30.94 -9.57 5.75
C LEU A 40 -31.42 -8.16 6.13
N THR A 41 -32.38 -8.06 7.04
CA THR A 41 -32.94 -6.78 7.46
C THR A 41 -32.05 -6.11 8.52
N VAL A 42 -32.09 -4.78 8.60
CA VAL A 42 -31.32 -4.01 9.60
C VAL A 42 -31.51 -4.49 11.04
N PRO A 43 -32.75 -4.77 11.53
CA PRO A 43 -32.93 -5.30 12.88
C PRO A 43 -32.25 -6.67 13.11
N VAL A 44 -32.25 -7.55 12.11
CA VAL A 44 -31.56 -8.85 12.20
C VAL A 44 -30.06 -8.66 12.16
N LEU A 45 -29.54 -7.75 11.32
CA LEU A 45 -28.14 -7.40 11.26
C LEU A 45 -27.62 -6.88 12.61
N LEU A 46 -28.31 -5.91 13.21
CA LEU A 46 -27.96 -5.37 14.53
C LEU A 46 -27.96 -6.44 15.62
N ARG A 47 -28.90 -7.38 15.55
CA ARG A 47 -28.96 -8.48 16.52
C ARG A 47 -27.80 -9.48 16.34
N ILE A 48 -27.36 -9.70 15.10
CA ILE A 48 -26.18 -10.53 14.82
C ILE A 48 -24.91 -9.85 15.37
N THR A 49 -24.75 -8.55 15.13
CA THR A 49 -23.60 -7.78 15.63
C THR A 49 -23.55 -7.79 17.17
N GLU A 50 -24.69 -7.63 17.83
CA GLU A 50 -24.80 -7.64 19.28
C GLU A 50 -24.48 -9.01 19.89
N VAL A 51 -25.05 -10.08 19.31
CA VAL A 51 -24.94 -11.45 19.85
C VAL A 51 -23.58 -12.08 19.60
N PHE A 52 -23.01 -11.85 18.42
CA PHE A 52 -21.77 -12.52 18.00
C PHE A 52 -20.53 -11.61 18.08
N GLY A 53 -20.69 -10.34 18.43
CA GLY A 53 -19.59 -9.36 18.51
C GLY A 53 -18.92 -9.11 17.15
N VAL A 54 -19.64 -9.38 16.03
CA VAL A 54 -19.14 -9.09 14.69
C VAL A 54 -19.61 -7.73 14.24
N ASP A 55 -18.73 -6.99 13.59
CA ASP A 55 -19.08 -5.68 13.07
C ASP A 55 -20.08 -5.79 11.89
N ALA A 56 -20.97 -4.78 11.77
CA ALA A 56 -21.93 -4.73 10.66
C ALA A 56 -21.27 -4.74 9.27
N THR A 57 -20.04 -4.26 9.17
CA THR A 57 -19.22 -4.29 7.95
C THR A 57 -18.81 -5.69 7.53
N PHE A 58 -18.82 -6.68 8.45
CA PHE A 58 -18.72 -8.08 8.05
C PHE A 58 -19.75 -8.45 6.96
N PHE A 59 -20.87 -7.75 6.92
CA PHE A 59 -21.94 -7.92 5.92
C PHE A 59 -21.88 -6.85 4.81
N SER A 60 -20.86 -5.96 4.79
CA SER A 60 -20.77 -4.90 3.77
C SER A 60 -20.40 -5.44 2.40
N ARG A 61 -20.87 -4.77 1.35
CA ARG A 61 -20.57 -5.14 -0.05
C ARG A 61 -19.20 -4.66 -0.54
N ASP A 62 -18.51 -3.83 0.23
CA ASP A 62 -17.26 -3.21 -0.24
C ASP A 62 -16.12 -4.23 -0.41
N ASP A 63 -15.98 -5.17 0.53
CA ASP A 63 -15.01 -6.26 0.40
C ASP A 63 -15.35 -7.21 -0.76
N ASP A 64 -16.64 -7.46 -1.00
CA ASP A 64 -17.07 -8.33 -2.10
C ASP A 64 -16.82 -7.64 -3.46
N SER A 65 -17.09 -6.35 -3.58
CA SER A 65 -16.83 -5.57 -4.78
C SER A 65 -15.34 -5.52 -5.13
N ARG A 66 -14.49 -5.45 -4.11
CA ARG A 66 -13.06 -5.48 -4.28
C ARG A 66 -12.55 -6.86 -4.70
N LEU A 67 -12.97 -7.92 -4.00
CA LEU A 67 -12.61 -9.29 -4.35
C LEU A 67 -13.10 -9.64 -5.75
N LEU A 68 -14.26 -9.10 -6.16
CA LEU A 68 -14.77 -9.24 -7.52
C LEU A 68 -13.85 -8.57 -8.54
N ALA A 69 -13.34 -7.37 -8.25
CA ALA A 69 -12.37 -6.70 -9.11
C ALA A 69 -11.05 -7.49 -9.19
N GLU A 70 -10.56 -8.02 -8.08
CA GLU A 70 -9.34 -8.85 -8.04
C GLU A 70 -9.52 -10.17 -8.84
N ILE A 71 -10.69 -10.81 -8.76
CA ILE A 71 -10.99 -12.00 -9.56
C ILE A 71 -11.16 -11.67 -11.05
N GLN A 72 -11.71 -10.50 -11.38
CA GLN A 72 -11.74 -10.04 -12.78
C GLN A 72 -10.32 -9.91 -13.35
N ASP A 73 -9.35 -9.41 -12.57
CA ASP A 73 -7.95 -9.35 -12.99
C ASP A 73 -7.37 -10.75 -13.26
N VAL A 74 -7.74 -11.77 -12.47
CA VAL A 74 -7.30 -13.15 -12.68
C VAL A 74 -7.81 -13.70 -14.02
N VAL A 75 -9.08 -13.50 -14.33
CA VAL A 75 -9.70 -14.05 -15.56
C VAL A 75 -9.40 -13.23 -16.80
N GLN A 76 -8.93 -11.99 -16.66
CA GLN A 76 -8.44 -11.16 -17.78
C GLN A 76 -7.02 -11.54 -18.21
N ASP A 77 -6.30 -12.33 -17.42
CA ASP A 77 -5.00 -12.88 -17.82
C ASP A 77 -5.21 -13.96 -18.89
N LYS A 78 -5.08 -13.57 -20.16
CA LYS A 78 -5.31 -14.45 -21.33
C LYS A 78 -4.41 -15.68 -21.38
N GLU A 79 -3.26 -15.66 -20.69
CA GLU A 79 -2.36 -16.81 -20.58
C GLU A 79 -2.95 -17.90 -19.68
N LEU A 80 -3.62 -17.49 -18.60
CA LEU A 80 -4.24 -18.41 -17.63
C LEU A 80 -5.68 -18.74 -17.98
N CYS A 81 -6.42 -17.77 -18.49
CA CYS A 81 -7.84 -17.90 -18.80
C CYS A 81 -8.09 -17.53 -20.28
N PRO A 82 -7.84 -18.46 -21.22
CA PRO A 82 -8.06 -18.20 -22.63
C PRO A 82 -9.55 -18.07 -23.00
N THR A 83 -10.44 -18.53 -22.13
CA THR A 83 -11.89 -18.48 -22.34
C THR A 83 -12.47 -17.35 -21.49
N PRO A 84 -13.30 -16.45 -22.07
CA PRO A 84 -13.97 -15.42 -21.29
C PRO A 84 -14.91 -16.03 -20.23
N VAL A 85 -14.88 -15.50 -19.02
CA VAL A 85 -15.80 -15.84 -17.94
C VAL A 85 -16.81 -14.73 -17.79
N GLU A 86 -18.08 -15.06 -17.68
CA GLU A 86 -19.13 -14.05 -17.54
C GLU A 86 -19.10 -13.37 -16.17
N PHE A 87 -19.44 -12.10 -16.14
CA PHE A 87 -19.46 -11.31 -14.91
C PHE A 87 -20.36 -11.92 -13.82
N GLN A 88 -21.45 -12.57 -14.24
CA GLN A 88 -22.39 -13.23 -13.32
C GLN A 88 -21.73 -14.40 -12.61
N GLU A 89 -20.95 -15.24 -13.31
CA GLU A 89 -20.23 -16.37 -12.73
C GLU A 89 -19.17 -15.91 -11.72
N LEU A 90 -18.45 -14.82 -12.03
CA LEU A 90 -17.49 -14.22 -11.10
C LEU A 90 -18.17 -13.67 -9.85
N SER A 91 -19.31 -13.04 -10.02
CA SER A 91 -20.11 -12.54 -8.90
C SER A 91 -20.59 -13.69 -8.01
N GLU A 92 -21.09 -14.77 -8.61
CA GLU A 92 -21.50 -15.96 -7.88
C GLU A 92 -20.35 -16.63 -7.13
N LEU A 93 -19.16 -16.70 -7.74
CA LEU A 93 -17.95 -17.21 -7.10
C LEU A 93 -17.58 -16.37 -5.86
N VAL A 94 -17.52 -15.06 -6.00
CA VAL A 94 -17.15 -14.15 -4.91
C VAL A 94 -18.19 -14.20 -3.78
N TYR A 95 -19.47 -14.16 -4.12
CA TYR A 95 -20.53 -14.14 -3.11
C TYR A 95 -20.75 -15.48 -2.41
N ASN A 96 -20.64 -16.60 -3.12
CA ASN A 96 -20.93 -17.93 -2.56
C ASN A 96 -19.66 -18.61 -2.02
N HIS A 97 -18.49 -18.32 -2.57
CA HIS A 97 -17.23 -18.96 -2.25
C HIS A 97 -16.07 -17.97 -2.10
N PRO A 98 -16.17 -16.95 -1.21
CA PRO A 98 -15.17 -15.90 -1.08
C PRO A 98 -13.77 -16.44 -0.72
N SER A 99 -13.69 -17.53 0.04
CA SER A 99 -12.41 -18.17 0.37
C SER A 99 -11.72 -18.75 -0.87
N VAL A 100 -12.48 -19.36 -1.79
CA VAL A 100 -11.94 -19.89 -3.05
C VAL A 100 -11.48 -18.74 -3.93
N ALA A 101 -12.27 -17.68 -4.04
CA ALA A 101 -11.90 -16.48 -4.79
C ALA A 101 -10.58 -15.87 -4.28
N ARG A 102 -10.40 -15.74 -2.96
CA ARG A 102 -9.14 -15.26 -2.36
C ARG A 102 -7.95 -16.16 -2.67
N ILE A 103 -8.14 -17.50 -2.60
CA ILE A 103 -7.07 -18.44 -2.96
C ILE A 103 -6.71 -18.31 -4.44
N MET A 104 -7.66 -18.13 -5.34
CA MET A 104 -7.38 -17.91 -6.76
C MET A 104 -6.59 -16.63 -7.01
N VAL A 105 -6.96 -15.53 -6.35
CA VAL A 105 -6.22 -14.26 -6.40
C VAL A 105 -4.80 -14.44 -5.89
N ASP A 106 -4.61 -15.17 -4.77
CA ASP A 106 -3.28 -15.40 -4.20
C ASP A 106 -2.41 -16.28 -5.12
N ILE A 107 -2.97 -17.35 -5.70
CA ILE A 107 -2.27 -18.19 -6.67
C ILE A 107 -1.85 -17.37 -7.90
N HIS A 108 -2.76 -16.55 -8.45
CA HIS A 108 -2.46 -15.69 -9.59
C HIS A 108 -1.33 -14.70 -9.27
N ARG A 109 -1.36 -14.10 -8.08
CA ARG A 109 -0.31 -13.20 -7.60
C ARG A 109 1.05 -13.91 -7.51
N ARG A 110 1.08 -15.12 -6.94
CA ARG A 110 2.30 -15.95 -6.86
C ARG A 110 2.80 -16.35 -8.25
N TYR A 111 1.90 -16.71 -9.15
CA TYR A 111 2.24 -17.01 -10.53
C TYR A 111 2.89 -15.80 -11.23
N ARG A 112 2.28 -14.62 -11.15
CA ARG A 112 2.82 -13.39 -11.74
C ARG A 112 4.20 -13.04 -11.17
N ASN A 113 4.37 -13.14 -9.86
CA ASN A 113 5.66 -12.94 -9.20
C ASN A 113 6.71 -13.96 -9.68
N ALA A 114 6.35 -15.23 -9.83
CA ALA A 114 7.25 -16.27 -10.34
C ALA A 114 7.64 -16.02 -11.79
N ARG A 115 6.69 -15.61 -12.63
CA ARG A 115 6.92 -15.24 -14.04
C ARG A 115 7.86 -14.04 -14.18
N ASP A 116 7.63 -12.99 -13.38
CA ASP A 116 8.50 -11.81 -13.35
C ASP A 116 9.92 -12.18 -12.92
N LYS A 117 10.08 -13.05 -11.92
CA LYS A 117 11.38 -13.58 -11.48
C LYS A 117 12.06 -14.39 -12.59
N LEU A 118 11.32 -15.22 -13.32
CA LEU A 118 11.84 -16.02 -14.42
C LEU A 118 12.28 -15.14 -15.60
N SER A 119 11.54 -14.08 -15.92
CA SER A 119 11.90 -13.12 -16.97
C SER A 119 13.19 -12.36 -16.63
N LEU A 120 13.39 -12.00 -15.37
CA LEU A 120 14.63 -11.41 -14.86
C LEU A 120 15.80 -12.40 -14.96
N ALA A 121 15.58 -13.67 -14.60
CA ALA A 121 16.60 -14.71 -14.68
C ALA A 121 17.02 -15.03 -16.12
N THR A 122 16.12 -14.91 -17.08
CA THR A 122 16.46 -15.09 -18.53
C THR A 122 17.24 -13.91 -19.09
N ASP A 123 17.02 -12.69 -18.59
CA ASP A 123 17.86 -11.53 -18.96
C ASP A 123 19.28 -11.63 -18.37
N THR A 124 19.42 -12.18 -17.15
CA THR A 124 20.73 -12.37 -16.49
C THR A 124 21.51 -13.59 -17.00
N ARG A 125 20.88 -14.54 -17.69
CA ARG A 125 21.61 -15.66 -18.36
C ARG A 125 22.53 -15.21 -19.49
N ARG A 126 22.47 -13.95 -19.91
CA ARG A 126 23.49 -13.33 -20.76
C ARG A 126 24.76 -12.91 -20.02
N THR A 127 24.72 -12.82 -18.70
CA THR A 127 25.91 -12.66 -17.84
C THR A 127 26.15 -13.99 -17.11
N ARG A 128 27.29 -14.64 -17.44
CA ARG A 128 27.76 -15.88 -16.84
C ARG A 128 27.85 -15.75 -15.30
N ASP A 129 26.84 -16.16 -14.58
CA ASP A 129 27.01 -16.81 -13.26
C ASP A 129 25.66 -17.41 -12.82
N GLY A 130 25.69 -18.69 -12.47
CA GLY A 130 24.52 -19.51 -12.20
C GLY A 130 23.95 -19.34 -10.78
N SER A 131 23.72 -18.12 -10.32
CA SER A 131 22.98 -17.90 -9.08
C SER A 131 21.48 -17.98 -9.33
N GLN A 132 20.79 -18.87 -8.63
CA GLN A 132 19.34 -18.93 -8.52
C GLN A 132 18.82 -17.51 -8.30
N ALA A 133 17.74 -17.13 -9.01
CA ALA A 133 17.03 -15.88 -8.78
C ALA A 133 16.38 -15.92 -7.37
N LEU A 134 17.19 -15.63 -6.36
CA LEU A 134 16.72 -15.46 -4.99
C LEU A 134 15.76 -14.25 -4.94
N SER A 135 14.68 -14.41 -4.22
CA SER A 135 13.80 -13.28 -3.90
C SER A 135 14.63 -12.19 -3.24
N MET A 136 14.57 -10.98 -3.76
CA MET A 136 15.32 -9.88 -3.13
C MET A 136 14.64 -9.49 -1.81
N PRO A 137 15.38 -9.18 -0.75
CA PRO A 137 14.81 -8.83 0.55
C PRO A 137 13.70 -7.77 0.51
N HIS A 138 13.84 -6.77 -0.36
CA HIS A 138 12.84 -5.72 -0.52
C HIS A 138 11.55 -6.19 -1.21
N ASP A 139 11.59 -7.27 -2.01
CA ASP A 139 10.39 -7.86 -2.61
C ASP A 139 9.57 -8.61 -1.56
N GLU A 140 10.23 -9.34 -0.66
CA GLU A 140 9.56 -10.05 0.43
C GLU A 140 8.87 -9.08 1.39
N VAL A 141 9.55 -7.99 1.76
CA VAL A 141 8.97 -6.95 2.61
C VAL A 141 7.80 -6.23 1.92
N ARG A 142 7.92 -5.96 0.62
CA ARG A 142 6.80 -5.41 -0.16
C ARG A 142 5.59 -6.35 -0.12
N ASP A 143 5.81 -7.65 -0.36
CA ASP A 143 4.74 -8.65 -0.40
C ASP A 143 4.08 -8.81 0.98
N PHE A 144 4.85 -8.67 2.07
CA PHE A 144 4.34 -8.62 3.44
C PHE A 144 3.34 -7.47 3.67
N PHE A 145 3.69 -6.24 3.29
CA PHE A 145 2.78 -5.09 3.42
C PHE A 145 1.60 -5.17 2.44
N TYR A 146 1.85 -5.67 1.25
CA TYR A 146 0.81 -5.80 0.23
C TYR A 146 -0.28 -6.79 0.64
N ALA A 147 0.09 -7.95 1.23
CA ALA A 147 -0.86 -8.94 1.72
C ALA A 147 -1.82 -8.37 2.78
N ARG A 148 -1.36 -7.35 3.53
CA ARG A 148 -2.11 -6.66 4.59
C ARG A 148 -2.75 -5.35 4.14
N GLN A 149 -2.78 -5.09 2.83
CA GLN A 149 -3.31 -3.83 2.28
C GLN A 149 -2.64 -2.59 2.87
N ASN A 150 -1.39 -2.72 3.27
CA ASN A 150 -0.60 -1.67 3.89
C ASN A 150 -1.17 -1.16 5.24
N TYR A 151 -2.01 -1.95 5.92
CA TYR A 151 -2.59 -1.63 7.22
C TYR A 151 -2.27 -2.72 8.26
N LEU A 152 -1.78 -2.33 9.42
CA LEU A 152 -1.37 -3.19 10.53
C LEU A 152 -2.14 -2.78 11.79
N ASP A 153 -3.33 -3.36 12.01
CA ASP A 153 -4.29 -2.96 13.04
C ASP A 153 -3.69 -2.89 14.44
N ALA A 154 -3.09 -3.98 14.92
CA ALA A 154 -2.51 -4.05 16.26
C ALA A 154 -1.39 -3.01 16.47
N LEU A 155 -0.60 -2.76 15.43
CA LEU A 155 0.49 -1.79 15.47
C LEU A 155 -0.03 -0.35 15.46
N ASP A 156 -1.04 -0.08 14.66
CA ASP A 156 -1.68 1.24 14.57
C ASP A 156 -2.33 1.62 15.91
N ASN A 157 -3.10 0.69 16.49
CA ASN A 157 -3.73 0.88 17.80
C ASN A 157 -2.68 1.08 18.92
N THR A 158 -1.52 0.42 18.84
CA THR A 158 -0.44 0.61 19.80
C THR A 158 0.22 1.98 19.63
N ALA A 159 0.42 2.41 18.39
CA ALA A 159 0.96 3.73 18.09
C ALA A 159 0.01 4.87 18.52
N GLU A 160 -1.30 4.70 18.35
CA GLU A 160 -2.30 5.68 18.83
C GLU A 160 -2.28 5.81 20.37
N ARG A 161 -2.15 4.69 21.08
CA ARG A 161 -2.01 4.73 22.55
C ARG A 161 -0.75 5.49 22.97
N LEU A 162 0.39 5.20 22.32
CA LEU A 162 1.63 5.94 22.58
C LEU A 162 1.45 7.43 22.28
N SER A 163 0.83 7.78 21.14
CA SER A 163 0.56 9.17 20.78
C SER A 163 -0.31 9.88 21.85
N ALA A 164 -1.35 9.21 22.35
CA ALA A 164 -2.18 9.76 23.41
C ALA A 164 -1.42 9.96 24.74
N GLU A 165 -0.51 9.02 25.08
CA GLU A 165 0.35 9.13 26.26
C GLU A 165 1.39 10.26 26.14
N LEU A 166 1.81 10.61 24.91
CA LEU A 166 2.73 11.71 24.63
C LEU A 166 2.04 13.07 24.47
N ASP A 167 0.70 13.09 24.52
CA ASP A 167 -0.13 14.30 24.31
C ASP A 167 0.21 15.05 23.00
N VAL A 168 0.39 14.29 21.92
CA VAL A 168 0.72 14.81 20.56
C VAL A 168 -0.47 15.54 19.92
N SER A 169 -1.60 15.62 20.59
CA SER A 169 -2.86 16.19 20.09
C SER A 169 -2.77 17.65 19.63
N ASN A 170 -1.77 18.39 20.09
CA ASN A 170 -1.55 19.78 19.70
C ASN A 170 -0.81 19.97 18.37
N PHE A 171 -0.38 18.88 17.69
CA PHE A 171 0.32 18.87 16.39
C PHE A 171 1.61 19.75 16.31
N GLU A 172 2.06 20.33 17.42
CA GLU A 172 3.33 21.04 17.44
C GLU A 172 4.50 20.05 17.46
N ILE A 173 5.15 19.90 16.32
CA ILE A 173 6.20 18.89 16.13
C ILE A 173 7.36 19.04 17.12
N ARG A 174 7.64 20.25 17.57
CA ARG A 174 8.65 20.51 18.60
C ARG A 174 8.25 19.98 19.97
N GLU A 175 6.98 20.11 20.35
CA GLU A 175 6.47 19.55 21.60
C GLU A 175 6.49 18.02 21.53
N THR A 176 6.09 17.46 20.39
CA THR A 176 6.20 16.02 20.12
C THR A 176 7.64 15.53 20.22
N GLU A 177 8.60 16.25 19.61
CA GLU A 177 10.02 15.93 19.71
C GLU A 177 10.49 15.89 21.16
N ASN A 178 10.14 16.90 21.96
CA ASN A 178 10.50 16.97 23.38
C ASN A 178 9.88 15.82 24.19
N ALA A 179 8.59 15.52 23.99
CA ALA A 179 7.91 14.42 24.66
C ALA A 179 8.54 13.06 24.34
N LEU A 180 8.97 12.86 23.09
CA LEU A 180 9.70 11.65 22.69
C LEU A 180 11.08 11.55 23.36
N VAL A 181 11.82 12.68 23.49
CA VAL A 181 13.11 12.71 24.21
C VAL A 181 12.91 12.36 25.67
N GLU A 182 11.91 12.96 26.34
CA GLU A 182 11.58 12.67 27.74
C GLU A 182 11.19 11.20 27.92
N ARG A 183 10.33 10.66 27.05
CA ARG A 183 9.92 9.25 27.06
C ARG A 183 11.11 8.29 26.95
N LEU A 184 12.00 8.52 25.98
CA LEU A 184 13.21 7.73 25.78
C LEU A 184 14.10 7.75 27.01
N LYS A 185 14.30 8.92 27.61
CA LYS A 185 15.12 9.10 28.81
C LYS A 185 14.49 8.45 30.04
N ASP A 186 13.24 8.79 30.35
CA ASP A 186 12.63 8.46 31.64
C ASP A 186 12.22 6.98 31.71
N LYS A 187 11.74 6.40 30.60
CA LYS A 187 11.25 5.03 30.57
C LYS A 187 12.32 4.02 30.17
N HIS A 188 13.23 4.42 29.29
CA HIS A 188 14.19 3.51 28.70
C HIS A 188 15.66 3.84 29.04
N ASN A 189 15.92 4.92 29.79
CA ASN A 189 17.26 5.40 30.10
C ASN A 189 18.11 5.63 28.84
N VAL A 190 17.47 6.12 27.76
CA VAL A 190 18.11 6.44 26.47
C VAL A 190 18.40 7.93 26.39
N GLU A 191 19.67 8.27 26.22
CA GLU A 191 20.12 9.63 25.98
C GLU A 191 20.08 9.95 24.48
N VAL A 192 19.39 11.03 24.10
CA VAL A 192 19.33 11.50 22.71
C VAL A 192 20.38 12.58 22.49
N ILE A 193 21.34 12.33 21.61
CA ILE A 193 22.37 13.31 21.25
C ILE A 193 22.31 13.69 19.78
N THR A 194 22.76 14.90 19.49
CA THR A 194 22.88 15.41 18.11
C THR A 194 24.33 15.33 17.65
N THR A 195 24.55 14.70 16.48
CA THR A 195 25.88 14.48 15.92
C THR A 195 25.96 14.99 14.47
N SER A 196 27.18 15.15 13.96
CA SER A 196 27.43 15.51 12.55
C SER A 196 28.28 14.44 11.88
N PRO A 197 27.69 13.25 11.59
CA PRO A 197 28.43 12.15 11.00
C PRO A 197 28.86 12.43 9.57
N LEU A 198 30.10 12.06 9.22
CA LEU A 198 30.69 12.27 7.90
C LEU A 198 30.28 11.20 6.88
N ASP A 199 29.81 10.04 7.33
CA ASP A 199 29.44 8.88 6.51
C ASP A 199 27.99 8.89 5.99
N GLY A 200 27.26 9.97 6.28
CA GLY A 200 25.86 10.10 5.86
C GLY A 200 24.86 9.41 6.78
N THR A 201 25.27 8.81 7.90
CA THR A 201 24.38 8.23 8.92
C THR A 201 23.35 9.25 9.37
N GLN A 202 22.09 8.85 9.47
CA GLN A 202 21.00 9.71 9.94
C GLN A 202 20.69 9.51 11.41
N HIS A 203 20.74 8.27 11.88
CA HIS A 203 20.59 7.90 13.28
C HIS A 203 21.36 6.60 13.57
N SER A 204 21.78 6.43 14.79
CA SER A 204 22.30 5.17 15.31
C SER A 204 21.93 5.05 16.79
N PHE A 205 21.50 3.85 17.19
CA PHE A 205 21.23 3.51 18.58
C PHE A 205 22.26 2.49 19.06
N ASP A 206 22.88 2.79 20.17
CA ASP A 206 23.81 1.88 20.88
C ASP A 206 23.11 1.39 22.14
N SER A 207 22.75 0.11 22.16
CA SER A 207 22.06 -0.51 23.29
C SER A 207 22.94 -0.73 24.51
N GLU A 208 24.29 -0.75 24.37
CA GLU A 208 25.22 -0.93 25.51
C GLU A 208 25.34 0.37 26.30
N THR A 209 25.42 1.50 25.57
CA THR A 209 25.58 2.82 26.21
C THR A 209 24.23 3.53 26.45
N GLY A 210 23.15 3.06 25.83
CA GLY A 210 21.83 3.72 25.89
C GLY A 210 21.81 5.06 25.15
N VAL A 211 22.61 5.24 24.10
CA VAL A 211 22.71 6.51 23.36
C VAL A 211 22.05 6.38 21.98
N LEU A 212 21.09 7.27 21.71
CA LEU A 212 20.50 7.48 20.39
C LEU A 212 21.13 8.73 19.76
N ALA A 213 22.00 8.55 18.79
CA ALA A 213 22.63 9.63 18.04
C ALA A 213 21.81 10.01 16.79
N LEU A 214 21.42 11.27 16.66
CA LEU A 214 20.69 11.82 15.53
C LEU A 214 21.54 12.84 14.77
N ALA A 215 21.48 12.80 13.42
CA ALA A 215 22.25 13.74 12.62
C ALA A 215 21.69 15.17 12.73
N SER A 216 22.57 16.14 12.94
CA SER A 216 22.24 17.57 13.11
C SER A 216 21.49 18.19 11.91
N ARG A 217 21.62 17.58 10.72
CA ARG A 217 20.94 18.01 9.49
C ARG A 217 19.47 17.61 9.40
N LEU A 218 18.98 16.79 10.32
CA LEU A 218 17.58 16.37 10.35
C LEU A 218 16.68 17.51 10.84
N THR A 219 15.51 17.66 10.20
CA THR A 219 14.46 18.56 10.69
C THR A 219 13.82 18.00 11.97
N GLU A 220 13.07 18.82 12.71
CA GLU A 220 12.35 18.41 13.91
C GLU A 220 11.48 17.18 13.65
N GLY A 221 10.65 17.20 12.59
CA GLY A 221 9.83 16.06 12.20
C GLY A 221 10.61 14.81 11.80
N GLN A 222 11.80 14.96 11.20
CA GLN A 222 12.66 13.82 10.90
C GLN A 222 13.29 13.23 12.17
N ARG A 223 13.69 14.06 13.14
CA ARG A 223 14.19 13.58 14.44
C ARG A 223 13.11 12.89 15.23
N ALA A 224 11.91 13.50 15.33
CA ALA A 224 10.76 12.87 15.96
C ALA A 224 10.43 11.51 15.34
N PHE A 225 10.44 11.42 14.00
CA PHE A 225 10.23 10.15 13.30
C PHE A 225 11.26 9.09 13.64
N ARG A 226 12.55 9.43 13.77
CA ARG A 226 13.60 8.48 14.15
C ARG A 226 13.46 8.02 15.59
N MET A 227 13.12 8.92 16.50
CA MET A 227 12.86 8.59 17.91
C MET A 227 11.64 7.67 18.06
N ALA A 228 10.55 7.99 17.38
CA ALA A 228 9.36 7.13 17.37
C ALA A 228 9.63 5.76 16.74
N ALA A 229 10.48 5.69 15.71
CA ALA A 229 10.89 4.41 15.13
C ALA A 229 11.73 3.57 16.11
N GLU A 230 12.60 4.21 16.90
CA GLU A 230 13.37 3.52 17.93
C GLU A 230 12.47 3.03 19.08
N LEU A 231 11.50 3.86 19.50
CA LEU A 231 10.51 3.44 20.50
C LEU A 231 9.71 2.21 20.07
N SER A 232 9.52 1.96 18.77
CA SER A 232 8.85 0.73 18.32
C SER A 232 9.62 -0.53 18.69
N PHE A 233 10.94 -0.50 18.68
CA PHE A 233 11.77 -1.63 19.11
C PHE A 233 11.77 -1.79 20.63
N LEU A 234 11.69 -0.68 21.37
CA LEU A 234 11.74 -0.67 22.84
C LEU A 234 10.38 -1.00 23.48
N GLU A 235 9.27 -0.57 22.88
CA GLU A 235 7.93 -0.67 23.47
C GLU A 235 6.98 -1.63 22.75
N ALA A 236 7.25 -1.94 21.48
CA ALA A 236 6.42 -2.82 20.66
C ALA A 236 7.25 -3.99 20.07
N GLY A 237 8.44 -4.29 20.61
CA GLY A 237 9.35 -5.30 20.06
C GLY A 237 8.73 -6.69 19.95
N ASP A 238 7.92 -7.10 20.93
CA ASP A 238 7.23 -8.40 20.90
C ASP A 238 6.17 -8.44 19.80
N LEU A 239 5.43 -7.33 19.59
CA LEU A 239 4.46 -7.21 18.51
C LEU A 239 5.15 -7.22 17.13
N LEU A 240 6.35 -6.60 17.00
CA LEU A 240 7.13 -6.65 15.76
C LEU A 240 7.51 -8.10 15.43
N LYS A 241 7.92 -8.90 16.43
CA LYS A 241 8.25 -10.32 16.27
C LYS A 241 6.98 -11.11 15.88
N GLU A 242 5.88 -10.97 16.63
CA GLU A 242 4.62 -11.65 16.35
C GLU A 242 4.14 -11.41 14.91
N LEU A 243 4.26 -10.18 14.40
CA LEU A 243 3.89 -9.84 13.04
C LEU A 243 4.76 -10.50 11.97
N THR A 244 5.95 -10.99 12.33
CA THR A 244 6.94 -11.53 11.38
C THR A 244 7.24 -13.00 11.59
N ASP A 245 6.87 -13.63 12.72
CA ASP A 245 7.23 -15.02 13.08
C ASP A 245 6.67 -16.06 12.09
N ASP A 246 5.44 -15.86 11.60
CA ASP A 246 4.80 -16.79 10.66
C ASP A 246 5.06 -16.44 9.18
N GLU A 247 5.89 -15.44 8.91
CA GLU A 247 6.13 -14.96 7.55
C GLU A 247 7.31 -15.68 6.88
N PRO A 248 7.21 -16.01 5.60
CA PRO A 248 8.22 -16.78 4.88
C PRO A 248 9.40 -15.89 4.44
N PHE A 249 10.03 -15.14 5.35
CA PHE A 249 11.27 -14.43 5.04
C PHE A 249 12.42 -15.39 4.80
N THR A 250 13.09 -15.27 3.68
CA THR A 250 14.13 -16.23 3.26
C THR A 250 15.51 -15.92 3.84
N SER A 251 15.69 -14.73 4.42
CA SER A 251 16.99 -14.29 4.97
C SER A 251 16.83 -13.37 6.18
N GLU A 252 17.86 -13.31 7.01
CA GLU A 252 17.95 -12.34 8.09
C GLU A 252 17.90 -10.90 7.57
N ALA A 253 18.45 -10.63 6.39
CA ALA A 253 18.37 -9.33 5.75
C ALA A 253 16.94 -8.94 5.41
N SER A 254 16.10 -9.89 4.96
CA SER A 254 14.67 -9.68 4.71
C SER A 254 13.93 -9.37 6.01
N LEU A 255 14.19 -10.12 7.07
CA LEU A 255 13.59 -9.93 8.39
C LEU A 255 13.95 -8.56 8.98
N ASN A 256 15.24 -8.20 8.97
CA ASN A 256 15.72 -6.91 9.45
C ASN A 256 15.11 -5.73 8.64
N LEU A 257 14.96 -5.92 7.33
CA LEU A 257 14.32 -4.91 6.49
C LEU A 257 12.80 -4.80 6.78
N ALA A 258 12.13 -5.92 7.07
CA ALA A 258 10.74 -5.95 7.50
C ALA A 258 10.55 -5.22 8.84
N HIS A 259 11.37 -5.52 9.84
CA HIS A 259 11.35 -4.82 11.13
C HIS A 259 11.55 -3.32 10.97
N ARG A 260 12.48 -2.87 10.12
CA ARG A 260 12.65 -1.43 9.81
C ARG A 260 11.44 -0.83 9.11
N GLY A 261 10.78 -1.60 8.25
CA GLY A 261 9.53 -1.19 7.59
C GLY A 261 8.39 -1.02 8.60
N ILE A 262 8.22 -1.99 9.49
CA ILE A 262 7.23 -1.98 10.57
C ILE A 262 7.51 -0.84 11.57
N ALA A 263 8.77 -0.63 11.97
CA ALA A 263 9.17 0.49 12.82
C ALA A 263 8.88 1.86 12.16
N SER A 264 9.10 1.96 10.85
CA SER A 264 8.74 3.17 10.10
C SER A 264 7.21 3.39 10.01
N TYR A 265 6.44 2.31 9.92
CA TYR A 265 4.98 2.36 10.00
C TYR A 265 4.53 2.87 11.38
N PHE A 266 5.06 2.26 12.45
CA PHE A 266 4.76 2.65 13.82
C PHE A 266 5.08 4.14 14.07
N ALA A 267 6.25 4.60 13.64
CA ALA A 267 6.64 6.01 13.76
C ALA A 267 5.67 6.95 13.05
N ALA A 268 5.27 6.59 11.82
CA ALA A 268 4.27 7.38 11.09
C ALA A 268 2.92 7.39 11.80
N ALA A 269 2.48 6.25 12.37
CA ALA A 269 1.22 6.11 13.09
C ALA A 269 1.25 6.86 14.44
N THR A 270 2.39 6.93 15.12
CA THR A 270 2.57 7.70 16.35
C THR A 270 2.49 9.21 16.11
N LEU A 271 3.17 9.70 15.05
CA LEU A 271 3.17 11.13 14.71
C LEU A 271 1.88 11.59 14.01
N MET A 272 1.16 10.67 13.41
CA MET A 272 -0.11 10.90 12.70
C MET A 272 -1.12 9.84 13.14
N PRO A 273 -1.69 9.96 14.37
CA PRO A 273 -2.64 9.00 14.91
C PRO A 273 -3.84 8.81 13.99
N TYR A 274 -4.34 7.59 13.88
CA TYR A 274 -5.28 7.22 12.83
C TYR A 274 -6.50 8.11 12.77
N ASP A 275 -7.24 8.22 13.88
CA ASP A 275 -8.52 8.94 13.93
C ASP A 275 -8.36 10.40 13.56
N THR A 276 -7.36 11.07 14.12
CA THR A 276 -7.08 12.47 13.86
C THR A 276 -6.57 12.68 12.43
N PHE A 277 -5.63 11.87 11.99
CA PHE A 277 -5.07 12.00 10.65
C PHE A 277 -6.10 11.71 9.55
N HIS A 278 -6.96 10.70 9.76
CA HIS A 278 -8.06 10.39 8.86
C HIS A 278 -9.07 11.54 8.77
N THR A 279 -9.45 12.09 9.93
CA THR A 279 -10.40 13.22 10.01
C THR A 279 -9.87 14.45 9.28
N GLU A 280 -8.62 14.83 9.54
CA GLU A 280 -7.95 15.95 8.85
C GLU A 280 -7.82 15.71 7.35
N ALA A 281 -7.45 14.48 6.93
CA ALA A 281 -7.32 14.14 5.53
C ALA A 281 -8.66 14.25 4.79
N GLU A 282 -9.76 13.74 5.36
CA GLU A 282 -11.09 13.89 4.76
C GLU A 282 -11.54 15.36 4.68
N GLN A 283 -11.29 16.14 5.72
CA GLN A 283 -11.70 17.55 5.78
C GLN A 283 -10.94 18.43 4.78
N CYS A 284 -9.64 18.19 4.60
CA CYS A 284 -8.82 18.97 3.67
C CYS A 284 -8.82 18.43 2.22
N GLY A 285 -9.63 17.39 1.93
CA GLY A 285 -9.62 16.75 0.60
C GLY A 285 -8.27 16.11 0.27
N TYR A 286 -7.60 15.53 1.27
CA TYR A 286 -6.31 14.85 1.13
C TYR A 286 -5.17 15.75 0.64
N ASP A 287 -5.20 17.04 0.95
CA ASP A 287 -4.13 17.98 0.65
C ASP A 287 -2.84 17.62 1.42
N ILE A 288 -1.87 17.06 0.69
CA ILE A 288 -0.64 16.53 1.30
C ILE A 288 0.21 17.67 1.89
N GLU A 289 0.24 18.86 1.25
CA GLU A 289 1.02 19.98 1.74
C GLU A 289 0.42 20.57 3.02
N TYR A 290 -0.91 20.68 3.08
CA TYR A 290 -1.62 21.06 4.29
C TYR A 290 -1.36 20.06 5.43
N LEU A 291 -1.48 18.77 5.17
CA LEU A 291 -1.20 17.73 6.18
C LEU A 291 0.26 17.74 6.65
N CYS A 292 1.21 18.06 5.77
CA CYS A 292 2.60 18.27 6.18
C CYS A 292 2.76 19.43 7.19
N GLN A 293 1.99 20.49 7.00
CA GLN A 293 2.02 21.65 7.91
C GLN A 293 1.37 21.32 9.25
N VAL A 294 0.21 20.66 9.23
CA VAL A 294 -0.54 20.28 10.44
C VAL A 294 0.29 19.34 11.32
N PHE A 295 0.88 18.30 10.75
CA PHE A 295 1.61 17.28 11.51
C PHE A 295 3.13 17.50 11.60
N GLY A 296 3.66 18.56 11.00
CA GLY A 296 5.08 18.90 11.07
C GLY A 296 6.03 17.86 10.45
N VAL A 297 5.53 16.99 9.55
CA VAL A 297 6.31 15.93 8.92
C VAL A 297 6.46 16.12 7.42
N GLY A 298 7.40 15.39 6.81
CA GLY A 298 7.71 15.57 5.39
C GLY A 298 6.69 14.94 4.44
N TYR A 299 6.64 15.43 3.20
CA TYR A 299 5.73 15.00 2.12
C TYR A 299 5.72 13.47 1.91
N GLU A 300 6.90 12.82 1.89
CA GLU A 300 6.99 11.36 1.74
C GLU A 300 6.31 10.64 2.91
N THR A 301 6.46 11.15 4.12
CA THR A 301 5.88 10.55 5.33
C THR A 301 4.37 10.65 5.30
N VAL A 302 3.81 11.82 4.99
CA VAL A 302 2.36 12.02 4.82
C VAL A 302 1.81 11.13 3.70
N ALA A 303 2.41 11.18 2.51
CA ALA A 303 1.96 10.38 1.37
C ALA A 303 2.01 8.87 1.67
N SER A 304 3.04 8.39 2.38
CA SER A 304 3.12 7.01 2.84
C SER A 304 2.03 6.69 3.86
N ARG A 305 1.75 7.59 4.82
CA ARG A 305 0.69 7.40 5.82
C ARG A 305 -0.70 7.36 5.21
N LEU A 306 -1.00 8.23 4.23
CA LEU A 306 -2.26 8.19 3.49
C LEU A 306 -2.54 6.82 2.86
N SER A 307 -1.51 6.12 2.38
CA SER A 307 -1.67 4.77 1.81
C SER A 307 -1.98 3.68 2.86
N THR A 308 -1.90 4.00 4.15
CA THR A 308 -2.18 3.07 5.25
C THR A 308 -3.58 3.22 5.85
N LEU A 309 -4.37 4.19 5.42
CA LEU A 309 -5.70 4.47 5.96
C LEU A 309 -6.73 3.41 5.52
N GLN A 310 -6.57 2.17 6.01
CA GLN A 310 -7.42 1.04 5.62
C GLN A 310 -8.07 0.33 6.83
N ARG A 311 -8.23 1.03 7.97
CA ARG A 311 -8.93 0.51 9.16
C ARG A 311 -10.36 0.12 8.77
N PRO A 312 -10.83 -1.07 9.11
CA PRO A 312 -12.23 -1.43 8.93
C PRO A 312 -13.15 -0.35 9.52
N ASN A 313 -14.24 -0.02 8.85
CA ASN A 313 -15.25 1.01 9.24
C ASN A 313 -14.82 2.47 9.16
N GLN A 314 -13.54 2.77 8.96
CA GLN A 314 -13.00 4.13 8.90
C GLN A 314 -11.94 4.22 7.79
N ARG A 315 -12.27 3.71 6.62
CA ARG A 315 -11.34 3.69 5.48
C ARG A 315 -11.24 5.04 4.82
N GLY A 316 -10.00 5.48 4.64
CA GLY A 316 -9.68 6.56 3.72
C GLY A 316 -9.71 6.11 2.26
N ILE A 317 -9.22 6.96 1.37
CA ILE A 317 -9.02 6.60 -0.03
C ILE A 317 -7.94 5.51 -0.11
N PRO A 318 -8.20 4.39 -0.81
CA PRO A 318 -7.19 3.36 -1.02
C PRO A 318 -6.15 3.88 -2.02
N PHE A 319 -5.00 4.31 -1.50
CA PHE A 319 -3.90 4.80 -2.30
C PHE A 319 -2.85 3.74 -2.59
N THR A 320 -2.23 3.88 -3.75
CA THR A 320 -0.94 3.26 -4.09
C THR A 320 0.14 4.31 -3.92
N PHE A 321 1.13 4.02 -3.09
CA PHE A 321 2.32 4.84 -2.88
C PHE A 321 3.51 4.26 -3.64
N VAL A 322 4.27 5.12 -4.32
CA VAL A 322 5.52 4.77 -4.99
C VAL A 322 6.61 5.81 -4.75
N ARG A 323 7.85 5.35 -4.68
CA ARG A 323 9.02 6.22 -4.68
C ARG A 323 10.00 5.73 -5.75
N VAL A 324 10.27 6.59 -6.72
CA VAL A 324 11.13 6.28 -7.86
C VAL A 324 12.32 7.24 -7.93
N ASP A 325 13.45 6.75 -8.43
CA ASP A 325 14.60 7.59 -8.77
C ASP A 325 14.55 8.06 -10.24
N ARG A 326 15.51 8.89 -10.64
CA ARG A 326 15.59 9.42 -12.02
C ARG A 326 15.88 8.35 -13.07
N ALA A 327 16.40 7.20 -12.69
CA ALA A 327 16.66 6.06 -13.58
C ALA A 327 15.45 5.14 -13.73
N GLY A 328 14.35 5.42 -12.99
CA GLY A 328 13.13 4.62 -13.03
C GLY A 328 13.11 3.46 -12.06
N ASN A 329 14.08 3.37 -11.14
CA ASN A 329 14.07 2.33 -10.12
C ASN A 329 13.04 2.66 -9.03
N MET A 330 12.14 1.74 -8.75
CA MET A 330 11.20 1.86 -7.64
C MET A 330 11.86 1.39 -6.34
N SER A 331 12.21 2.34 -5.47
CA SER A 331 12.85 2.06 -4.19
C SER A 331 11.87 1.79 -3.04
N LYS A 332 10.62 2.18 -3.18
CA LYS A 332 9.52 1.88 -2.24
C LYS A 332 8.23 1.80 -3.03
N ARG A 333 7.43 0.80 -2.73
CA ARG A 333 6.10 0.60 -3.30
C ARG A 333 5.20 -0.02 -2.25
N GLN A 334 4.07 0.63 -1.98
CA GLN A 334 3.04 0.19 -1.04
C GLN A 334 1.69 0.41 -1.72
N SER A 335 0.78 -0.52 -1.62
CA SER A 335 -0.51 -0.39 -2.28
C SER A 335 -1.63 -0.90 -1.39
N ALA A 336 -2.62 -0.04 -1.20
CA ALA A 336 -3.93 -0.41 -0.69
C ALA A 336 -4.91 -0.77 -1.83
N THR A 337 -4.48 -0.59 -3.09
CA THR A 337 -5.24 -0.93 -4.31
C THR A 337 -4.71 -2.19 -4.96
N GLY A 338 -5.42 -2.73 -5.94
CA GLY A 338 -4.98 -3.87 -6.76
C GLY A 338 -3.95 -3.53 -7.86
N VAL A 339 -3.33 -2.34 -7.85
CA VAL A 339 -2.35 -1.96 -8.89
C VAL A 339 -1.06 -2.74 -8.74
N HIS A 340 -0.76 -3.53 -9.75
CA HIS A 340 0.52 -4.20 -9.91
C HIS A 340 1.36 -3.48 -10.96
N PHE A 341 2.53 -2.97 -10.55
CA PHE A 341 3.58 -2.58 -11.48
C PHE A 341 4.54 -3.74 -11.67
N SER A 342 4.99 -3.96 -12.88
CA SER A 342 6.00 -4.98 -13.17
C SER A 342 7.29 -4.73 -12.36
N ASN A 343 7.92 -5.81 -11.91
CA ASN A 343 9.21 -5.77 -11.24
C ASN A 343 10.38 -5.72 -12.25
N SER A 344 10.08 -5.87 -13.53
CA SER A 344 11.09 -5.99 -14.60
C SER A 344 10.89 -4.96 -15.71
N GLY A 345 11.99 -4.46 -16.23
CA GLY A 345 12.02 -3.80 -17.52
C GLY A 345 11.64 -2.32 -17.59
N GLY A 346 11.82 -1.57 -16.49
CA GLY A 346 11.52 -0.13 -16.46
C GLY A 346 10.02 0.15 -16.39
N THR A 347 9.67 1.29 -15.85
CA THR A 347 8.28 1.76 -15.74
C THR A 347 7.86 2.53 -17.01
N CYS A 348 6.60 2.92 -17.09
CA CYS A 348 6.08 3.63 -18.24
C CYS A 348 6.61 5.08 -18.30
N PRO A 349 7.26 5.53 -19.38
CA PRO A 349 7.79 6.89 -19.50
C PRO A 349 6.70 7.97 -19.57
N LEU A 350 5.45 7.58 -19.87
CA LEU A 350 4.29 8.49 -19.90
C LEU A 350 3.71 8.79 -18.51
N TRP A 351 4.28 8.20 -17.47
CA TRP A 351 3.80 8.39 -16.11
C TRP A 351 4.37 9.68 -15.49
N ASN A 352 3.52 10.52 -14.91
CA ASN A 352 3.87 11.84 -14.40
C ASN A 352 4.95 11.85 -13.31
N VAL A 353 5.22 10.73 -12.65
CA VAL A 353 6.29 10.63 -11.65
C VAL A 353 7.67 11.01 -12.23
N TYR A 354 7.87 10.84 -13.54
CA TYR A 354 9.12 11.23 -14.21
C TYR A 354 9.18 12.70 -14.58
N GLU A 355 8.05 13.33 -14.83
CA GLU A 355 7.98 14.76 -15.15
C GLU A 355 8.35 15.63 -13.96
N THR A 356 8.12 15.14 -12.73
CA THR A 356 8.43 15.88 -11.50
C THR A 356 9.91 16.23 -11.33
N PHE A 357 10.81 15.49 -11.99
CA PHE A 357 12.25 15.80 -11.97
C PHE A 357 12.62 17.04 -12.79
N ALA A 358 11.78 17.44 -13.74
CA ALA A 358 11.95 18.66 -14.51
C ALA A 358 11.51 19.90 -13.72
N GLN A 359 10.54 19.72 -12.81
CA GLN A 359 10.02 20.80 -11.96
C GLN A 359 10.03 20.39 -10.47
N PRO A 360 11.21 20.36 -9.83
CA PRO A 360 11.33 19.90 -8.45
C PRO A 360 10.47 20.73 -7.49
N GLY A 361 9.76 20.03 -6.60
CA GLY A 361 8.92 20.65 -5.59
C GLY A 361 7.50 21.01 -6.06
N VAL A 362 7.20 20.93 -7.35
CA VAL A 362 5.85 21.14 -7.89
C VAL A 362 5.08 19.84 -7.88
N ILE A 363 3.81 19.90 -7.45
CA ILE A 363 2.90 18.76 -7.52
C ILE A 363 2.36 18.64 -8.96
N SER A 364 2.60 17.49 -9.58
CA SER A 364 2.04 17.08 -10.88
C SER A 364 0.82 16.19 -10.67
N ARG A 365 -0.25 16.42 -11.44
CA ARG A 365 -1.48 15.61 -11.44
C ARG A 365 -1.66 14.98 -12.82
N GLN A 366 -2.11 13.73 -12.85
CA GLN A 366 -2.36 13.03 -14.10
C GLN A 366 -3.55 12.09 -13.97
N LEU A 367 -4.53 12.23 -14.87
CA LEU A 367 -5.47 11.14 -15.11
C LEU A 367 -4.80 10.13 -16.03
N ALA A 368 -4.73 8.90 -15.59
CA ALA A 368 -4.03 7.83 -16.29
C ALA A 368 -4.93 6.61 -16.46
N GLN A 369 -4.86 6.00 -17.65
CA GLN A 369 -5.54 4.75 -17.94
C GLN A 369 -4.54 3.60 -17.99
N MET A 370 -4.77 2.58 -17.20
CA MET A 370 -4.00 1.34 -17.23
C MET A 370 -4.38 0.46 -18.44
N PRO A 371 -3.55 -0.52 -18.82
CA PRO A 371 -3.87 -1.41 -19.96
C PRO A 371 -5.15 -2.23 -19.79
N ASP A 372 -5.56 -2.49 -18.56
CA ASP A 372 -6.80 -3.20 -18.21
C ASP A 372 -8.06 -2.29 -18.28
N GLY A 373 -7.89 -1.03 -18.69
CA GLY A 373 -8.97 -0.05 -18.83
C GLY A 373 -9.31 0.71 -17.55
N ARG A 374 -8.73 0.35 -16.40
CA ARG A 374 -8.93 1.10 -15.15
C ARG A 374 -8.28 2.48 -15.21
N ASN A 375 -8.98 3.47 -14.67
CA ASN A 375 -8.52 4.85 -14.63
C ASN A 375 -8.09 5.24 -13.22
N TYR A 376 -7.00 6.01 -13.14
CA TYR A 376 -6.38 6.46 -11.89
C TYR A 376 -6.10 7.95 -11.93
N LEU A 377 -6.25 8.60 -10.77
CA LEU A 377 -5.64 9.90 -10.51
C LEU A 377 -4.29 9.67 -9.84
N TRP A 378 -3.21 10.16 -10.47
CA TRP A 378 -1.86 10.17 -9.93
C TRP A 378 -1.45 11.57 -9.52
N ILE A 379 -0.91 11.68 -8.31
CA ILE A 379 -0.37 12.89 -7.71
C ILE A 379 1.10 12.60 -7.47
N ALA A 380 1.99 13.40 -8.05
CA ALA A 380 3.43 13.15 -7.94
C ALA A 380 4.20 14.43 -7.65
N ARG A 381 5.27 14.32 -6.84
CA ARG A 381 6.18 15.42 -6.53
C ARG A 381 7.58 14.88 -6.32
N SER A 382 8.59 15.55 -6.85
CA SER A 382 9.97 15.22 -6.52
C SER A 382 10.40 15.85 -5.20
N ILE A 383 11.15 15.07 -4.41
CA ILE A 383 11.65 15.46 -3.09
C ILE A 383 13.17 15.38 -3.12
N ARG A 384 13.80 16.47 -2.69
CA ARG A 384 15.24 16.55 -2.54
C ARG A 384 15.63 16.41 -1.06
N HIS A 385 16.53 15.48 -0.78
CA HIS A 385 17.17 15.33 0.51
C HIS A 385 18.62 15.83 0.40
N PRO A 386 18.91 17.06 0.87
CA PRO A 386 20.27 17.57 0.89
C PRO A 386 21.12 16.72 1.85
N GLN A 387 22.34 16.38 1.43
CA GLN A 387 23.23 15.49 2.22
C GLN A 387 24.44 16.20 2.82
N GLY A 388 24.42 17.51 2.94
CA GLY A 388 25.50 18.26 3.58
C GLY A 388 26.05 19.39 2.71
N GLN A 389 27.33 19.32 2.27
CA GLN A 389 28.01 20.38 1.56
C GLN A 389 27.63 20.43 0.06
N PHE A 390 27.94 21.53 -0.61
CA PHE A 390 27.66 21.74 -2.04
C PHE A 390 28.18 20.62 -2.94
N LYS A 391 29.27 19.98 -2.58
CA LYS A 391 29.90 18.89 -3.34
C LYS A 391 29.19 17.54 -3.14
N ASP A 392 28.36 17.40 -2.13
CA ASP A 392 27.71 16.13 -1.79
C ASP A 392 26.54 15.86 -2.75
N THR A 393 26.42 14.61 -3.17
CA THR A 393 25.32 14.18 -4.03
C THR A 393 24.02 14.19 -3.24
N SER A 394 23.12 15.12 -3.55
CA SER A 394 21.77 15.12 -2.96
C SER A 394 20.95 13.97 -3.51
N LYS A 395 20.22 13.27 -2.63
CA LYS A 395 19.22 12.29 -3.05
C LYS A 395 17.99 13.03 -3.60
N LEU A 396 17.55 12.63 -4.78
CA LEU A 396 16.36 13.17 -5.43
C LEU A 396 15.47 11.99 -5.84
N PHE A 397 14.25 11.95 -5.32
CA PHE A 397 13.25 10.95 -5.64
C PHE A 397 11.95 11.63 -6.05
N SER A 398 11.18 10.97 -6.89
CA SER A 398 9.77 11.30 -7.09
C SER A 398 8.91 10.40 -6.20
N VAL A 399 8.01 11.01 -5.47
CA VAL A 399 6.96 10.34 -4.70
C VAL A 399 5.67 10.48 -5.46
N GLY A 400 5.05 9.35 -5.79
CA GLY A 400 3.74 9.26 -6.43
C GLY A 400 2.71 8.64 -5.51
N LEU A 401 1.52 9.21 -5.48
CA LEU A 401 0.35 8.70 -4.80
C LEU A 401 -0.77 8.56 -5.81
N GLY A 402 -1.33 7.37 -5.98
CA GLY A 402 -2.36 7.10 -6.97
C GLY A 402 -3.59 6.46 -6.36
N CYS A 403 -4.78 6.89 -6.77
CA CYS A 403 -6.04 6.23 -6.43
C CYS A 403 -6.86 5.96 -7.69
N GLU A 404 -7.79 5.00 -7.62
CA GLU A 404 -8.75 4.81 -8.70
C GLU A 404 -9.59 6.07 -8.92
N ALA A 405 -9.91 6.39 -10.17
CA ALA A 405 -10.63 7.62 -10.54
C ALA A 405 -11.97 7.78 -9.83
N ARG A 406 -12.62 6.66 -9.44
CA ARG A 406 -13.87 6.69 -8.65
C ARG A 406 -13.75 7.33 -7.26
N HIS A 407 -12.53 7.50 -6.75
CA HIS A 407 -12.25 8.15 -5.48
C HIS A 407 -11.64 9.54 -5.65
N ALA A 408 -11.38 9.95 -6.89
CA ALA A 408 -10.67 11.20 -7.17
C ALA A 408 -11.45 12.44 -6.73
N ASP A 409 -12.78 12.39 -6.81
CA ASP A 409 -13.71 13.46 -6.41
C ASP A 409 -13.60 13.85 -4.92
N ARG A 410 -13.09 12.94 -4.07
CA ARG A 410 -12.80 13.20 -2.65
C ARG A 410 -11.50 13.98 -2.44
N THR A 411 -10.71 14.19 -3.49
CA THR A 411 -9.39 14.83 -3.38
C THR A 411 -9.42 16.24 -3.96
N ILE A 412 -8.72 17.18 -3.31
CA ILE A 412 -8.51 18.53 -3.86
C ILE A 412 -7.81 18.49 -5.24
N TYR A 413 -7.08 17.42 -5.52
CA TYR A 413 -6.33 17.24 -6.76
C TYR A 413 -7.19 16.93 -7.99
N ALA A 414 -8.46 16.62 -7.80
CA ALA A 414 -9.43 16.48 -8.88
C ALA A 414 -10.02 17.81 -9.36
N GLU A 415 -9.78 18.91 -8.63
CA GLU A 415 -10.33 20.21 -8.99
C GLU A 415 -9.88 20.64 -10.39
N GLY A 416 -10.87 20.98 -11.25
CA GLY A 416 -10.64 21.35 -12.64
C GLY A 416 -10.33 20.19 -13.60
N LEU A 417 -10.44 18.93 -13.16
CA LEU A 417 -10.37 17.75 -14.03
C LEU A 417 -11.78 17.27 -14.37
N ASP A 418 -12.01 16.92 -15.62
CA ASP A 418 -13.26 16.25 -16.02
C ASP A 418 -13.14 14.75 -15.77
N LEU A 419 -13.69 14.30 -14.63
CA LEU A 419 -13.71 12.89 -14.27
C LEU A 419 -14.77 12.08 -15.03
N SER A 420 -15.66 12.72 -15.79
CA SER A 420 -16.67 12.04 -16.60
C SER A 420 -16.14 11.66 -17.99
N ASP A 421 -15.19 12.42 -18.52
CA ASP A 421 -14.52 12.13 -19.81
C ASP A 421 -13.14 11.50 -19.59
N MET A 422 -13.10 10.16 -19.54
CA MET A 422 -11.83 9.42 -19.43
C MET A 422 -11.07 9.27 -20.76
N SER A 423 -11.58 9.82 -21.87
CA SER A 423 -10.87 9.80 -23.15
C SER A 423 -9.59 10.64 -23.13
N VAL A 424 -9.52 11.62 -22.22
CA VAL A 424 -8.34 12.47 -21.99
C VAL A 424 -7.27 11.82 -21.10
N ALA A 425 -7.58 10.65 -20.49
CA ALA A 425 -6.64 9.97 -19.61
C ALA A 425 -5.40 9.47 -20.37
N THR A 426 -4.21 9.76 -19.84
CA THR A 426 -2.95 9.31 -20.44
C THR A 426 -2.84 7.78 -20.39
N PRO A 427 -2.62 7.11 -21.52
CA PRO A 427 -2.52 5.65 -21.56
C PRO A 427 -1.17 5.18 -21.04
N ILE A 428 -1.04 4.96 -19.72
CA ILE A 428 0.17 4.43 -19.10
C ILE A 428 0.18 2.90 -19.09
N GLY A 429 1.38 2.31 -18.89
CA GLY A 429 1.58 0.87 -18.76
C GLY A 429 2.19 0.47 -17.43
N ILE A 430 2.09 -0.81 -17.08
CA ILE A 430 2.69 -1.39 -15.88
C ILE A 430 4.22 -1.50 -15.92
N GLY A 431 4.78 -1.49 -17.14
CA GLY A 431 6.20 -1.59 -17.46
C GLY A 431 6.34 -1.80 -18.96
N CYS A 432 7.32 -1.18 -19.61
CA CYS A 432 7.38 -1.10 -21.08
C CYS A 432 7.40 -2.48 -21.74
N ARG A 433 8.15 -3.44 -21.20
CA ARG A 433 8.26 -4.82 -21.74
C ARG A 433 7.01 -5.65 -21.53
N MET A 434 6.26 -5.38 -20.45
CA MET A 434 5.05 -6.12 -20.08
C MET A 434 3.76 -5.43 -20.56
N CYS A 435 3.87 -4.28 -21.21
CA CYS A 435 2.73 -3.50 -21.64
C CYS A 435 2.13 -4.06 -22.93
N PRO A 436 0.85 -4.47 -22.96
CA PRO A 436 0.20 -5.03 -24.13
C PRO A 436 -0.26 -3.97 -25.15
N ARG A 437 0.04 -2.68 -24.96
CA ARG A 437 -0.35 -1.64 -25.89
C ARG A 437 0.48 -1.70 -27.18
N GLU A 438 -0.14 -1.97 -28.30
CA GLU A 438 0.53 -2.11 -29.59
C GLU A 438 1.05 -0.76 -30.15
N ASN A 439 0.25 0.30 -30.08
CA ASN A 439 0.52 1.60 -30.71
C ASN A 439 0.99 2.65 -29.71
N CYS A 440 2.11 2.41 -28.99
CA CYS A 440 2.66 3.36 -28.06
C CYS A 440 3.86 4.10 -28.66
N ALA A 441 3.71 5.41 -28.92
CA ALA A 441 4.77 6.26 -29.46
C ALA A 441 6.03 6.34 -28.56
N GLN A 442 5.90 6.05 -27.27
CA GLN A 442 6.98 6.08 -26.28
C GLN A 442 7.50 4.68 -25.95
N ARG A 443 7.17 3.66 -26.74
CA ARG A 443 7.65 2.31 -26.51
C ARG A 443 9.17 2.25 -26.64
N ALA A 444 9.83 1.87 -25.54
CA ALA A 444 11.29 1.74 -25.48
C ALA A 444 11.78 0.30 -25.68
N PHE A 445 10.93 -0.70 -25.46
CA PHE A 445 11.28 -2.13 -25.57
C PHE A 445 10.15 -2.90 -26.25
N PRO A 446 10.47 -3.93 -27.06
CA PRO A 446 9.46 -4.82 -27.61
C PRO A 446 8.72 -5.57 -26.48
N PRO A 447 7.45 -5.96 -26.68
CA PRO A 447 6.72 -6.82 -25.75
C PRO A 447 7.44 -8.17 -25.59
N ILE A 448 7.48 -8.70 -24.35
CA ILE A 448 8.18 -9.98 -24.09
C ILE A 448 7.45 -11.17 -24.74
N ASN A 449 6.12 -11.09 -24.81
CA ASN A 449 5.26 -12.22 -25.20
C ASN A 449 4.86 -12.18 -26.67
N GLU A 450 5.40 -11.28 -27.47
CA GLU A 450 5.09 -11.15 -28.88
C GLU A 450 6.34 -11.37 -29.73
N PRO A 451 6.23 -12.09 -30.86
CA PRO A 451 7.34 -12.20 -31.79
C PRO A 451 7.68 -10.81 -32.34
N LEU A 452 8.96 -10.50 -32.39
CA LEU A 452 9.45 -9.25 -32.96
C LEU A 452 9.42 -9.35 -34.51
N GLU A 453 8.45 -8.68 -35.11
CA GLU A 453 8.34 -8.58 -36.57
C GLU A 453 8.91 -7.23 -37.06
N ILE A 454 10.08 -7.25 -37.66
CA ILE A 454 10.72 -6.05 -38.21
C ILE A 454 10.74 -6.13 -39.73
N ASP A 455 10.05 -5.19 -40.37
CA ASP A 455 10.19 -4.97 -41.82
C ASP A 455 11.34 -3.99 -42.07
N ALA A 456 12.39 -4.44 -42.73
CA ALA A 456 13.56 -3.62 -43.03
C ALA A 456 13.26 -2.39 -43.94
N HIS A 457 12.12 -2.41 -44.61
CA HIS A 457 11.69 -1.34 -45.54
C HIS A 457 10.58 -0.46 -45.00
N ARG A 458 10.13 -0.71 -43.79
CA ARG A 458 9.07 0.07 -43.12
C ARG A 458 9.57 0.63 -41.78
N SER A 459 9.39 1.93 -41.57
CA SER A 459 9.68 2.55 -40.30
C SER A 459 8.39 3.14 -39.71
N SER A 460 8.18 2.95 -38.41
CA SER A 460 7.08 3.54 -37.64
C SER A 460 7.64 4.47 -36.55
N VAL A 461 6.75 5.21 -35.89
CA VAL A 461 7.14 6.10 -34.75
C VAL A 461 7.77 5.29 -33.61
N ALA A 462 7.22 4.12 -33.34
CA ALA A 462 7.86 3.15 -32.45
C ALA A 462 8.72 2.18 -33.29
N PRO A 463 9.95 1.83 -32.85
CA PRO A 463 10.83 0.95 -33.62
C PRO A 463 10.37 -0.51 -33.59
N TYR A 464 9.32 -0.85 -32.87
CA TYR A 464 8.81 -2.21 -32.71
C TYR A 464 7.31 -2.27 -32.91
#